data_8ebabb57083b084674319a12926fd015
#
_entry.id   8ebabb57083b084674319a12926fd015
#
_cell.length_a   1.000
_cell.length_b   1.000
_cell.length_c   1.000
_cell.angle_alpha   90.00
_cell.angle_beta   90.00
_cell.angle_gamma   90.00
#
_symmetry.space_group_name_H-M   'P 1'
#
loop_
_entity.id
_entity.type
_entity.pdbx_description
1 polymer ?
#
loop_
_entity_poly.entity_id
_entity_poly.type
_entity_poly.pdbx_seq_one_letter_code
_entity_poly.pdbx_strand_id
1 'polypeptide(L)'
;MQTTFVKNDAKVIKSWAMFDWANSSYSLVISSAIFPTYFLSVTNATIHVGNTDMPNSSYFSFIISLAYVFVAIGLPILSGIADYSGKRLYFLRLFTIIGSLACISMYFFRDMNTLWIGTVGFMLASIGFTSSLVFYNSYLPVIATEDKYDKTSARGFAYGYVGSVILLIVNLFVIEKK
;
A
#
# COMPACT_ATOMS: atom_id res chain seq x y z
N MET A 1 -11.94 20.87 -12.07
CA MET A 1 -12.73 20.18 -13.12
C MET A 1 -13.06 18.79 -12.58
N GLN A 2 -14.30 18.54 -12.17
CA GLN A 2 -14.74 17.19 -11.80
C GLN A 2 -14.81 16.38 -13.10
N THR A 3 -14.03 15.31 -13.18
CA THR A 3 -14.16 14.34 -14.28
C THR A 3 -15.49 13.62 -14.09
N THR A 4 -16.49 13.96 -14.88
CA THR A 4 -17.78 13.27 -14.94
C THR A 4 -17.59 11.96 -15.71
N PHE A 5 -17.54 10.84 -14.97
CA PHE A 5 -17.53 9.51 -15.57
C PHE A 5 -18.96 9.08 -15.91
N VAL A 6 -19.12 8.41 -17.04
CA VAL A 6 -20.36 7.69 -17.35
C VAL A 6 -20.40 6.47 -16.44
N LYS A 7 -21.46 6.40 -15.60
CA LYS A 7 -21.62 5.25 -14.69
C LYS A 7 -21.75 3.95 -15.47
N ASN A 8 -21.15 2.89 -14.93
CA ASN A 8 -21.12 1.55 -15.52
C ASN A 8 -20.35 1.43 -16.86
N ASP A 9 -19.50 2.41 -17.20
CA ASP A 9 -18.61 2.28 -18.35
C ASP A 9 -17.61 1.15 -18.12
N ALA A 10 -17.57 0.19 -19.03
CA ALA A 10 -16.74 -1.00 -18.93
C ALA A 10 -15.24 -0.68 -18.93
N LYS A 11 -14.81 0.37 -19.64
CA LYS A 11 -13.40 0.78 -19.69
C LYS A 11 -12.97 1.42 -18.36
N VAL A 12 -13.83 2.27 -17.81
CA VAL A 12 -13.58 2.92 -16.51
C VAL A 12 -13.50 1.88 -15.39
N ILE A 13 -14.47 0.94 -15.34
CA ILE A 13 -14.48 -0.15 -14.35
C ILE A 13 -13.24 -1.04 -14.51
N LYS A 14 -12.84 -1.36 -15.74
CA LYS A 14 -11.63 -2.15 -15.99
C LYS A 14 -10.38 -1.40 -15.51
N SER A 15 -10.25 -0.13 -15.80
CA SER A 15 -9.10 0.69 -15.35
C SER A 15 -9.05 0.79 -13.83
N TRP A 16 -10.20 0.93 -13.18
CA TRP A 16 -10.34 0.92 -11.73
C TRP A 16 -9.90 -0.44 -11.14
N ALA A 17 -10.38 -1.56 -11.69
CA ALA A 17 -9.96 -2.90 -11.26
C ALA A 17 -8.46 -3.17 -11.50
N MET A 18 -7.87 -2.63 -12.60
CA MET A 18 -6.43 -2.73 -12.87
C MET A 18 -5.58 -1.96 -11.85
N PHE A 19 -6.10 -0.87 -11.27
CA PHE A 19 -5.42 -0.21 -10.17
C PHE A 19 -5.32 -1.15 -8.96
N ASP A 20 -6.39 -1.85 -8.62
CA ASP A 20 -6.38 -2.82 -7.51
C ASP A 20 -5.42 -3.98 -7.78
N TRP A 21 -5.36 -4.46 -9.03
CA TRP A 21 -4.38 -5.47 -9.47
C TRP A 21 -2.94 -5.06 -9.13
N ALA A 22 -2.57 -3.81 -9.41
CA ALA A 22 -1.23 -3.29 -9.12
C ALA A 22 -1.00 -3.01 -7.63
N ASN A 23 -1.98 -2.38 -6.97
CA ASN A 23 -1.86 -1.92 -5.59
C ASN A 23 -1.88 -3.07 -4.57
N SER A 24 -2.71 -4.08 -4.77
CA SER A 24 -2.84 -5.22 -3.86
C SER A 24 -1.58 -6.08 -3.75
N SER A 25 -0.71 -6.01 -4.77
CA SER A 25 0.61 -6.67 -4.75
C SER A 25 1.48 -6.22 -3.57
N TYR A 26 1.37 -4.98 -3.12
CA TYR A 26 2.07 -4.49 -1.94
C TYR A 26 1.64 -5.24 -0.68
N SER A 27 0.35 -5.38 -0.46
CA SER A 27 -0.20 -5.99 0.76
C SER A 27 0.25 -7.44 0.93
N LEU A 28 0.09 -8.26 -0.10
CA LEU A 28 0.43 -9.68 -0.02
C LEU A 28 1.94 -9.90 -0.09
N VAL A 29 2.62 -9.31 -1.06
CA VAL A 29 4.02 -9.64 -1.36
C VAL A 29 4.97 -8.91 -0.43
N ILE A 30 4.84 -7.58 -0.33
CA ILE A 30 5.78 -6.78 0.47
C ILE A 30 5.41 -6.85 1.95
N SER A 31 4.19 -6.44 2.32
CA SER A 31 3.83 -6.24 3.72
C SER A 31 3.67 -7.55 4.50
N SER A 32 3.17 -8.63 3.86
CA SER A 32 2.86 -9.87 4.59
C SER A 32 3.87 -10.99 4.38
N ALA A 33 4.46 -11.12 3.18
CA ALA A 33 5.27 -12.30 2.86
C ALA A 33 6.78 -12.02 2.93
N ILE A 34 7.28 -11.02 2.19
CA ILE A 34 8.74 -10.91 1.95
C ILE A 34 9.41 -9.98 2.96
N PHE A 35 8.89 -8.76 3.12
CA PHE A 35 9.61 -7.75 3.90
C PHE A 35 9.75 -8.08 5.39
N PRO A 36 8.74 -8.62 6.10
CA PRO A 36 8.91 -9.01 7.51
C PRO A 36 10.04 -10.02 7.69
N THR A 37 10.06 -11.07 6.88
CA THR A 37 11.10 -12.11 6.94
C THR A 37 12.48 -11.54 6.61
N TYR A 38 12.57 -10.72 5.57
CA TYR A 38 13.79 -10.05 5.18
C TYR A 38 14.29 -9.12 6.29
N PHE A 39 13.41 -8.28 6.84
CA PHE A 39 13.74 -7.37 7.93
C PHE A 39 14.38 -8.09 9.12
N LEU A 40 13.76 -9.19 9.56
CA LEU A 40 14.27 -9.97 10.68
C LEU A 40 15.61 -10.65 10.37
N SER A 41 15.86 -11.00 9.10
CA SER A 41 17.11 -11.67 8.70
C SER A 41 18.31 -10.74 8.58
N VAL A 42 18.10 -9.45 8.26
CA VAL A 42 19.19 -8.48 8.04
C VAL A 42 19.44 -7.56 9.23
N THR A 43 18.59 -7.65 10.25
CA THR A 43 18.73 -6.85 11.49
C THR A 43 19.24 -7.70 12.65
N ASN A 44 19.91 -7.07 13.59
CA ASN A 44 20.30 -7.73 14.84
C ASN A 44 19.05 -8.18 15.62
N ALA A 45 19.16 -9.28 16.36
CA ALA A 45 18.06 -9.78 17.21
C ALA A 45 17.54 -8.72 18.18
N THR A 46 18.40 -7.80 18.62
CA THR A 46 18.07 -6.67 19.49
C THR A 46 18.42 -5.37 18.77
N ILE A 47 17.49 -4.42 18.76
CA ILE A 47 17.66 -3.07 18.21
C ILE A 47 17.61 -2.07 19.37
N HIS A 48 18.62 -1.19 19.41
CA HIS A 48 18.69 -0.11 20.39
C HIS A 48 17.92 1.11 19.91
N VAL A 49 16.91 1.54 20.66
CA VAL A 49 16.12 2.74 20.39
C VAL A 49 16.22 3.69 21.57
N GLY A 50 17.07 4.69 21.45
CA GLY A 50 17.39 5.56 22.58
C GLY A 50 18.00 4.78 23.74
N ASN A 51 17.35 4.75 24.89
CA ASN A 51 17.79 4.03 26.10
C ASN A 51 17.10 2.66 26.27
N THR A 52 16.38 2.17 25.27
CA THR A 52 15.60 0.93 25.36
C THR A 52 16.07 -0.08 24.33
N ASP A 53 16.28 -1.29 24.77
CA ASP A 53 16.58 -2.44 23.94
C ASP A 53 15.30 -3.21 23.66
N MET A 54 15.02 -3.47 22.38
CA MET A 54 13.86 -4.25 22.02
C MET A 54 14.19 -5.30 20.96
N PRO A 55 13.52 -6.45 20.97
CA PRO A 55 13.62 -7.44 19.89
C PRO A 55 13.28 -6.81 18.53
N ASN A 56 13.97 -7.23 17.47
CA ASN A 56 13.74 -6.72 16.12
C ASN A 56 12.29 -6.93 15.63
N SER A 57 11.64 -8.02 16.05
CA SER A 57 10.22 -8.27 15.78
C SER A 57 9.29 -7.24 16.46
N SER A 58 9.61 -6.86 17.71
CA SER A 58 8.86 -5.81 18.42
C SER A 58 9.07 -4.45 17.79
N TYR A 59 10.30 -4.13 17.38
CA TYR A 59 10.61 -2.91 16.65
C TYR A 59 9.85 -2.84 15.33
N PHE A 60 9.81 -3.94 14.57
CA PHE A 60 9.04 -4.00 13.32
C PHE A 60 7.53 -3.79 13.55
N SER A 61 6.97 -4.43 14.58
CA SER A 61 5.57 -4.24 14.97
C SER A 61 5.28 -2.80 15.39
N PHE A 62 6.21 -2.15 16.09
CA PHE A 62 6.11 -0.74 16.45
C PHE A 62 6.08 0.17 15.21
N ILE A 63 6.93 -0.09 14.21
CA ILE A 63 6.93 0.65 12.94
C ILE A 63 5.58 0.56 12.24
N ILE A 64 5.01 -0.66 12.16
CA ILE A 64 3.70 -0.89 11.57
C ILE A 64 2.63 -0.08 12.32
N SER A 65 2.63 -0.19 13.64
CA SER A 65 1.65 0.52 14.49
C SER A 65 1.75 2.03 14.30
N LEU A 66 2.95 2.57 14.26
CA LEU A 66 3.19 3.99 14.06
C LEU A 66 2.70 4.46 12.67
N ALA A 67 2.94 3.68 11.61
CA ALA A 67 2.43 3.97 10.28
C ALA A 67 0.90 4.07 10.26
N TYR A 68 0.22 3.11 10.91
CA TYR A 68 -1.25 3.13 10.99
C TYR A 68 -1.81 4.24 11.88
N VAL A 69 -1.10 4.67 12.91
CA VAL A 69 -1.48 5.88 13.68
C VAL A 69 -1.48 7.13 12.80
N PHE A 70 -0.44 7.32 11.97
CA PHE A 70 -0.41 8.42 11.00
C PHE A 70 -1.56 8.35 10.01
N VAL A 71 -1.89 7.16 9.52
CA VAL A 71 -3.03 6.93 8.63
C VAL A 71 -4.36 7.26 9.33
N ALA A 72 -4.56 6.76 10.55
CA ALA A 72 -5.80 6.93 11.29
C ALA A 72 -6.10 8.42 11.61
N ILE A 73 -5.07 9.20 11.89
CA ILE A 73 -5.22 10.65 12.17
C ILE A 73 -5.29 11.46 10.87
N GLY A 74 -4.43 11.16 9.92
CA GLY A 74 -4.27 11.96 8.70
C GLY A 74 -5.37 11.74 7.67
N LEU A 75 -5.82 10.50 7.47
CA LEU A 75 -6.78 10.18 6.41
C LEU A 75 -8.14 10.87 6.54
N PRO A 76 -8.79 10.97 7.70
CA PRO A 76 -10.05 11.70 7.81
C PRO A 76 -9.92 13.15 7.39
N ILE A 77 -8.81 13.81 7.75
CA ILE A 77 -8.53 15.21 7.39
C ILE A 77 -8.33 15.34 5.88
N LEU A 78 -7.47 14.48 5.32
CA LEU A 78 -7.16 14.51 3.88
C LEU A 78 -8.34 14.09 3.01
N SER A 79 -9.17 13.16 3.47
CA SER A 79 -10.41 12.78 2.79
C SER A 79 -11.40 13.93 2.75
N GLY A 80 -11.59 14.63 3.87
CA GLY A 80 -12.43 15.83 3.91
C GLY A 80 -11.95 16.93 2.95
N ILE A 81 -10.64 17.19 2.89
CA ILE A 81 -10.04 18.15 1.95
C ILE A 81 -10.24 17.68 0.50
N ALA A 82 -10.04 16.40 0.22
CA ALA A 82 -10.19 15.83 -1.12
C ALA A 82 -11.63 15.91 -1.62
N ASP A 83 -12.59 15.65 -0.73
CA ASP A 83 -14.02 15.72 -1.04
C ASP A 83 -14.47 17.15 -1.28
N TYR A 84 -14.10 18.08 -0.40
CA TYR A 84 -14.41 19.50 -0.56
C TYR A 84 -13.81 20.10 -1.82
N SER A 85 -12.54 19.76 -2.13
CA SER A 85 -11.85 20.31 -3.31
C SER A 85 -12.15 19.57 -4.61
N GLY A 86 -12.83 18.42 -4.57
CA GLY A 86 -13.05 17.53 -5.73
C GLY A 86 -11.76 16.90 -6.28
N LYS A 87 -10.66 16.89 -5.51
CA LYS A 87 -9.33 16.46 -5.97
C LYS A 87 -8.96 15.04 -5.57
N ARG A 88 -9.93 14.12 -5.41
CA ARG A 88 -9.70 12.73 -5.03
C ARG A 88 -8.63 12.01 -5.88
N LEU A 89 -8.64 12.25 -7.20
CA LEU A 89 -7.66 11.66 -8.12
C LEU A 89 -6.23 12.16 -7.87
N TYR A 90 -6.08 13.43 -7.48
CA TYR A 90 -4.78 13.97 -7.13
C TYR A 90 -4.21 13.25 -5.89
N PHE A 91 -5.00 13.08 -4.83
CA PHE A 91 -4.57 12.37 -3.63
C PHE A 91 -4.31 10.89 -3.90
N LEU A 92 -5.14 10.23 -4.70
CA LEU A 92 -4.89 8.86 -5.15
C LEU A 92 -3.51 8.74 -5.81
N ARG A 93 -3.22 9.58 -6.78
CA ARG A 93 -1.92 9.59 -7.48
C ARG A 93 -0.77 9.93 -6.55
N LEU A 94 -0.92 10.93 -5.71
CA LEU A 94 0.10 11.36 -4.75
C LEU A 94 0.52 10.21 -3.83
N PHE A 95 -0.44 9.55 -3.18
CA PHE A 95 -0.14 8.45 -2.27
C PHE A 95 0.39 7.21 -2.99
N THR A 96 -0.09 6.93 -4.21
CA THR A 96 0.48 5.86 -5.05
C THR A 96 1.94 6.14 -5.39
N ILE A 97 2.29 7.37 -5.77
CA ILE A 97 3.67 7.75 -6.08
C ILE A 97 4.55 7.67 -4.82
N ILE A 98 4.09 8.21 -3.69
CA ILE A 98 4.83 8.14 -2.41
C ILE A 98 5.09 6.68 -2.04
N GLY A 99 4.06 5.84 -2.06
CA GLY A 99 4.19 4.41 -1.75
C GLY A 99 5.15 3.68 -2.68
N SER A 100 5.07 3.95 -3.98
CA SER A 100 5.94 3.32 -4.99
C SER A 100 7.40 3.74 -4.81
N LEU A 101 7.68 5.03 -4.61
CA LEU A 101 9.03 5.53 -4.36
C LEU A 101 9.60 4.97 -3.05
N ALA A 102 8.76 4.86 -2.02
CA ALA A 102 9.14 4.24 -0.75
C ALA A 102 9.50 2.76 -0.93
N CYS A 103 8.72 2.00 -1.72
CA CYS A 103 9.08 0.61 -2.07
C CYS A 103 10.41 0.52 -2.80
N ILE A 104 10.68 1.42 -3.75
CA ILE A 104 11.97 1.47 -4.45
C ILE A 104 13.10 1.77 -3.47
N SER A 105 12.91 2.69 -2.53
CA SER A 105 13.93 3.04 -1.54
C SER A 105 14.32 1.87 -0.64
N MET A 106 13.39 0.97 -0.34
CA MET A 106 13.68 -0.23 0.47
C MET A 106 14.72 -1.18 -0.18
N TYR A 107 14.96 -1.07 -1.48
CA TYR A 107 16.05 -1.79 -2.16
C TYR A 107 17.43 -1.49 -1.55
N PHE A 108 17.63 -0.30 -0.99
CA PHE A 108 18.87 0.12 -0.37
C PHE A 108 19.00 -0.31 1.10
N PHE A 109 17.97 -0.91 1.67
CA PHE A 109 18.03 -1.49 3.02
C PHE A 109 18.72 -2.86 2.97
N ARG A 110 19.91 -3.00 3.56
CA ARG A 110 20.72 -4.22 3.50
C ARG A 110 21.24 -4.72 4.85
N ASP A 111 21.38 -3.84 5.82
CA ASP A 111 21.99 -4.12 7.13
C ASP A 111 21.55 -3.11 8.19
N MET A 112 22.11 -3.24 9.39
CA MET A 112 21.83 -2.32 10.50
C MET A 112 22.21 -0.86 10.23
N ASN A 113 23.23 -0.58 9.39
CA ASN A 113 23.62 0.78 9.07
C ASN A 113 22.57 1.49 8.21
N THR A 114 21.81 0.70 7.47
CA THR A 114 20.73 1.16 6.59
C THR A 114 19.33 0.93 7.18
N LEU A 115 19.24 0.59 8.47
CA LEU A 115 17.99 0.33 9.19
C LEU A 115 16.96 1.46 9.00
N TRP A 116 17.41 2.72 9.03
CA TRP A 116 16.55 3.87 8.86
C TRP A 116 15.85 3.89 7.46
N ILE A 117 16.53 3.39 6.41
CA ILE A 117 15.95 3.27 5.06
C ILE A 117 14.82 2.24 5.07
N GLY A 118 15.05 1.07 5.68
CA GLY A 118 14.03 0.05 5.84
C GLY A 118 12.83 0.53 6.65
N THR A 119 13.10 1.21 7.78
CA THR A 119 12.08 1.76 8.66
C THR A 119 11.22 2.82 7.97
N VAL A 120 11.84 3.88 7.48
CA VAL A 120 11.13 5.02 6.83
C VAL A 120 10.49 4.57 5.53
N GLY A 121 11.19 3.76 4.74
CA GLY A 121 10.68 3.21 3.49
C GLY A 121 9.41 2.38 3.70
N PHE A 122 9.43 1.45 4.66
CA PHE A 122 8.26 0.62 4.95
C PHE A 122 7.08 1.43 5.52
N MET A 123 7.35 2.41 6.42
CA MET A 123 6.31 3.30 6.94
C MET A 123 5.65 4.09 5.81
N LEU A 124 6.43 4.76 4.97
CA LEU A 124 5.91 5.55 3.85
C LEU A 124 5.19 4.69 2.81
N ALA A 125 5.68 3.47 2.54
CA ALA A 125 5.02 2.53 1.66
C ALA A 125 3.66 2.10 2.22
N SER A 126 3.58 1.79 3.52
CA SER A 126 2.34 1.42 4.20
C SER A 126 1.33 2.57 4.23
N ILE A 127 1.78 3.79 4.53
CA ILE A 127 0.95 5.00 4.50
C ILE A 127 0.44 5.24 3.07
N GLY A 128 1.33 5.16 2.08
CA GLY A 128 0.99 5.35 0.67
C GLY A 128 -0.03 4.33 0.18
N PHE A 129 0.20 3.03 0.47
CA PHE A 129 -0.73 1.96 0.13
C PHE A 129 -2.12 2.18 0.75
N THR A 130 -2.18 2.33 2.07
CA THR A 130 -3.46 2.44 2.79
C THR A 130 -4.22 3.70 2.38
N SER A 131 -3.52 4.83 2.25
CA SER A 131 -4.15 6.09 1.83
C SER A 131 -4.65 6.03 0.39
N SER A 132 -3.87 5.45 -0.54
CA SER A 132 -4.31 5.28 -1.93
C SER A 132 -5.55 4.40 -2.02
N LEU A 133 -5.66 3.35 -1.21
CA LEU A 133 -6.81 2.45 -1.18
C LEU A 133 -8.10 3.16 -0.72
N VAL A 134 -8.01 4.08 0.24
CA VAL A 134 -9.18 4.89 0.68
C VAL A 134 -9.69 5.76 -0.47
N PHE A 135 -8.79 6.46 -1.17
CA PHE A 135 -9.20 7.26 -2.32
C PHE A 135 -9.67 6.41 -3.50
N TYR A 136 -9.08 5.25 -3.73
CA TYR A 136 -9.52 4.27 -4.71
C TYR A 136 -10.97 3.82 -4.45
N ASN A 137 -11.28 3.41 -3.21
CA ASN A 137 -12.62 2.97 -2.84
C ASN A 137 -13.66 4.09 -2.96
N SER A 138 -13.28 5.35 -2.74
CA SER A 138 -14.16 6.50 -2.89
C SER A 138 -14.66 6.73 -4.33
N TYR A 139 -14.06 6.08 -5.32
CA TYR A 139 -14.51 6.15 -6.71
C TYR A 139 -15.65 5.19 -7.04
N LEU A 140 -15.87 4.15 -6.26
CA LEU A 140 -16.92 3.16 -6.55
C LEU A 140 -18.30 3.80 -6.80
N PRO A 141 -18.81 4.71 -5.95
CA PRO A 141 -20.10 5.35 -6.19
C PRO A 141 -20.10 6.35 -7.36
N VAL A 142 -18.92 6.76 -7.83
CA VAL A 142 -18.79 7.67 -8.97
C VAL A 142 -18.84 6.91 -10.30
N ILE A 143 -18.30 5.67 -10.34
CA ILE A 143 -18.14 4.87 -11.56
C ILE A 143 -19.22 3.81 -11.76
N ALA A 144 -19.94 3.43 -10.69
CA ALA A 144 -20.99 2.41 -10.74
C ALA A 144 -22.31 2.93 -10.17
N THR A 145 -23.40 2.27 -10.52
CA THR A 145 -24.72 2.43 -9.89
C THR A 145 -24.85 1.50 -8.69
N GLU A 146 -25.74 1.82 -7.73
CA GLU A 146 -25.89 1.08 -6.49
C GLU A 146 -26.14 -0.42 -6.69
N ASP A 147 -26.97 -0.75 -7.68
CA ASP A 147 -27.28 -2.13 -8.08
C ASP A 147 -26.07 -2.93 -8.59
N LYS A 148 -24.95 -2.25 -8.90
CA LYS A 148 -23.71 -2.85 -9.42
C LYS A 148 -22.50 -2.71 -8.52
N TYR A 149 -22.65 -2.11 -7.33
CA TYR A 149 -21.51 -1.92 -6.41
C TYR A 149 -20.84 -3.24 -6.04
N ASP A 150 -21.62 -4.24 -5.63
CA ASP A 150 -21.07 -5.54 -5.21
C ASP A 150 -20.33 -6.23 -6.36
N LYS A 151 -20.93 -6.25 -7.56
CA LYS A 151 -20.31 -6.85 -8.74
C LYS A 151 -19.04 -6.12 -9.16
N THR A 152 -19.02 -4.80 -9.07
CA THR A 152 -17.85 -3.98 -9.44
C THR A 152 -16.75 -4.13 -8.42
N SER A 153 -17.09 -4.10 -7.13
CA SER A 153 -16.15 -4.31 -6.03
C SER A 153 -15.54 -5.71 -6.07
N ALA A 154 -16.37 -6.75 -6.23
CA ALA A 154 -15.89 -8.13 -6.37
C ALA A 154 -14.92 -8.29 -7.55
N ARG A 155 -15.15 -7.57 -8.66
CA ARG A 155 -14.24 -7.57 -9.80
C ARG A 155 -12.90 -6.92 -9.47
N GLY A 156 -12.88 -5.80 -8.75
CA GLY A 156 -11.65 -5.16 -8.26
C GLY A 156 -10.84 -6.13 -7.41
N PHE A 157 -11.46 -6.69 -6.37
CA PHE A 157 -10.81 -7.68 -5.50
C PHE A 157 -10.27 -8.90 -6.25
N ALA A 158 -11.03 -9.45 -7.21
CA ALA A 158 -10.56 -10.58 -8.02
C ALA A 158 -9.30 -10.22 -8.81
N TYR A 159 -9.24 -9.04 -9.41
CA TYR A 159 -8.04 -8.54 -10.09
C TYR A 159 -6.88 -8.36 -9.10
N GLY A 160 -7.12 -7.78 -7.92
CA GLY A 160 -6.13 -7.61 -6.87
C GLY A 160 -5.52 -8.95 -6.41
N TYR A 161 -6.34 -9.95 -6.16
CA TYR A 161 -5.88 -11.30 -5.78
C TYR A 161 -5.02 -11.94 -6.87
N VAL A 162 -5.48 -11.91 -8.13
CA VAL A 162 -4.72 -12.47 -9.25
C VAL A 162 -3.37 -11.78 -9.40
N GLY A 163 -3.33 -10.45 -9.35
CA GLY A 163 -2.08 -9.68 -9.44
C GLY A 163 -1.11 -10.01 -8.31
N SER A 164 -1.60 -10.07 -7.09
CA SER A 164 -0.80 -10.39 -5.90
C SER A 164 -0.22 -11.79 -5.95
N VAL A 165 -1.02 -12.79 -6.35
CA VAL A 165 -0.57 -14.20 -6.46
C VAL A 165 0.48 -14.34 -7.56
N ILE A 166 0.27 -13.73 -8.73
CA ILE A 166 1.26 -13.78 -9.82
C ILE A 166 2.59 -13.17 -9.35
N LEU A 167 2.56 -12.00 -8.72
CA LEU A 167 3.79 -11.36 -8.25
C LEU A 167 4.47 -12.19 -7.15
N LEU A 168 3.70 -12.78 -6.23
CA LEU A 168 4.24 -13.64 -5.19
C LEU A 168 4.97 -14.84 -5.79
N ILE A 169 4.36 -15.53 -6.76
CA ILE A 169 4.97 -16.67 -7.45
C ILE A 169 6.27 -16.25 -8.14
N VAL A 170 6.27 -15.13 -8.87
CA VAL A 170 7.48 -14.61 -9.53
C VAL A 170 8.58 -14.33 -8.51
N ASN A 171 8.26 -13.70 -7.38
CA ASN A 171 9.26 -13.42 -6.34
C ASN A 171 9.81 -14.70 -5.70
N LEU A 172 8.98 -15.70 -5.43
CA LEU A 172 9.45 -16.98 -4.88
C LEU A 172 10.42 -17.68 -5.83
N PHE A 173 10.12 -17.70 -7.13
CA PHE A 173 11.05 -18.25 -8.14
C PHE A 173 12.38 -17.50 -8.21
N VAL A 174 12.37 -16.18 -8.03
CA VAL A 174 13.60 -15.36 -8.03
C VAL A 174 14.42 -15.61 -6.77
N ILE A 175 13.76 -15.78 -5.61
CA ILE A 175 14.44 -16.03 -4.33
C ILE A 175 15.05 -17.45 -4.30
N GLU A 176 14.34 -18.46 -4.81
CA GLU A 176 14.80 -19.86 -4.81
C GLU A 176 16.04 -20.07 -5.70
N LYS A 177 16.22 -19.23 -6.74
CA LYS A 177 17.38 -19.33 -7.66
C LYS A 177 18.66 -18.64 -7.13
N LYS A 178 18.63 -18.02 -5.96
CA LYS A 178 19.80 -17.41 -5.30
C LYS A 178 20.35 -18.29 -4.19
#